data_81db85bc54c6b15a90dc9300414097d9
#
_entry.id   81db85bc54c6b15a90dc9300414097d9
#
_cell.length_a   1.000
_cell.length_b   1.000
_cell.length_c   1.000
_cell.angle_alpha   90.00
_cell.angle_beta   90.00
_cell.angle_gamma   90.00
#
_symmetry.space_group_name_H-M   'P 1'
#
loop_
_entity.id
_entity.type
_entity.pdbx_description
1 polymer ?
#
loop_
_entity_poly.entity_id
_entity_poly.type
_entity_poly.pdbx_seq_one_letter_code
_entity_poly.pdbx_strand_id
1 'polypeptide(L)'
;MSIVNTKPKRINIVTKVAVYGSLRKGLGNHRVLGDSKLIGKEWVPNYEMFSLGSFPGIRNGEGSIFVEVYKVDSDTLERLDMLEGYHSKDSVNNFYDKEEVSTKFGDALIYTLQGERYKRSPIVSSGNWKAHSATLKELI
;
A
#
# COMPACT_ATOMS: atom_id res chain seq x y z
N MET A 1 -13.76 -27.22 -30.80
CA MET A 1 -13.56 -26.83 -30.18
C MET A 1 -13.07 -26.16 -29.68
N SER A 2 -12.98 -25.89 -29.62
CA SER A 2 -12.39 -25.34 -29.28
C SER A 2 -12.18 -24.93 -28.39
N ILE A 3 -12.18 -24.83 -27.72
CA ILE A 3 -11.75 -24.42 -26.87
C ILE A 3 -10.89 -24.09 -26.64
N VAL A 4 -10.88 -23.88 -27.12
CA VAL A 4 -10.12 -23.55 -26.97
C VAL A 4 -9.51 -22.79 -26.35
N ASN A 5 -9.59 -22.25 -26.50
CA ASN A 5 -9.01 -21.51 -25.57
C ASN A 5 -9.06 -22.10 -24.23
N THR A 6 -8.24 -22.92 -24.06
CA THR A 6 -8.19 -23.70 -22.89
C THR A 6 -7.72 -22.93 -21.69
N LYS A 7 -7.16 -21.76 -21.93
CA LYS A 7 -6.80 -20.89 -20.87
C LYS A 7 -8.01 -20.06 -20.53
N PRO A 8 -8.54 -20.17 -19.31
CA PRO A 8 -9.64 -19.33 -18.94
C PRO A 8 -9.19 -17.89 -19.08
N LYS A 9 -10.05 -17.11 -19.66
CA LYS A 9 -9.83 -15.71 -19.73
C LYS A 9 -9.70 -15.20 -18.31
N ARG A 10 -8.60 -14.56 -18.04
CA ARG A 10 -8.40 -13.98 -16.74
C ARG A 10 -9.46 -12.91 -16.50
N ILE A 11 -10.22 -13.07 -15.44
CA ILE A 11 -11.19 -12.06 -15.06
C ILE A 11 -10.41 -10.89 -14.47
N ASN A 12 -10.50 -9.75 -15.12
CA ASN A 12 -9.91 -8.51 -14.59
C ASN A 12 -10.78 -8.03 -13.47
N ILE A 13 -10.45 -8.49 -12.26
CA ILE A 13 -11.09 -7.97 -11.06
C ILE A 13 -10.41 -6.66 -10.73
N VAL A 14 -11.20 -5.61 -10.66
CA VAL A 14 -10.71 -4.30 -10.25
C VAL A 14 -10.81 -4.20 -8.74
N THR A 15 -9.70 -3.90 -8.11
CA THR A 15 -9.58 -3.81 -6.66
C THR A 15 -9.11 -2.41 -6.30
N LYS A 16 -9.61 -1.89 -5.19
CA LYS A 16 -9.11 -0.62 -4.65
C LYS A 16 -7.95 -0.89 -3.71
N VAL A 17 -6.89 -0.12 -3.85
CA VAL A 17 -5.72 -0.21 -2.97
C VAL A 17 -5.42 1.17 -2.43
N ALA A 18 -5.23 1.27 -1.11
CA ALA A 18 -4.84 2.50 -0.44
C ALA A 18 -3.32 2.47 -0.25
N VAL A 19 -2.63 3.42 -0.84
CA VAL A 19 -1.17 3.51 -0.75
C VAL A 19 -0.78 4.74 0.05
N TYR A 20 0.20 4.58 0.92
CA TYR A 20 0.60 5.65 1.84
C TYR A 20 2.09 5.97 1.79
N GLY A 21 2.87 5.22 1.04
CA GLY A 21 4.33 5.34 1.01
C GLY A 21 4.88 5.59 -0.39
N SER A 22 5.90 4.85 -0.75
CA SER A 22 6.65 5.07 -2.00
C SER A 22 5.83 4.85 -3.28
N LEU A 23 4.65 4.25 -3.17
CA LEU A 23 3.73 4.09 -4.30
C LEU A 23 2.93 5.35 -4.61
N ARG A 24 2.95 6.33 -3.72
CA ARG A 24 2.21 7.58 -3.93
C ARG A 24 2.77 8.36 -5.11
N LYS A 25 1.88 9.14 -5.76
CA LYS A 25 2.24 9.93 -6.93
C LYS A 25 3.46 10.82 -6.65
N GLY A 26 4.43 10.76 -7.54
CA GLY A 26 5.66 11.53 -7.42
C GLY A 26 6.78 10.83 -6.66
N LEU A 27 6.54 9.64 -6.14
CA LEU A 27 7.56 8.89 -5.41
C LEU A 27 8.09 7.70 -6.22
N GLY A 28 9.15 7.09 -5.72
CA GLY A 28 9.98 6.17 -6.51
C GLY A 28 9.27 4.96 -7.08
N ASN A 29 8.30 4.40 -6.35
CA ASN A 29 7.62 3.16 -6.78
C ASN A 29 6.27 3.42 -7.42
N HIS A 30 5.90 4.68 -7.61
CA HIS A 30 4.60 5.01 -8.20
C HIS A 30 4.40 4.35 -9.57
N ARG A 31 5.48 4.16 -10.33
CA ARG A 31 5.42 3.54 -11.66
C ARG A 31 4.85 2.11 -11.63
N VAL A 32 4.93 1.43 -10.50
CA VAL A 32 4.41 0.06 -10.36
C VAL A 32 2.88 0.04 -10.51
N LEU A 33 2.22 1.15 -10.20
CA LEU A 33 0.79 1.29 -10.39
C LEU A 33 0.41 1.40 -11.88
N GLY A 34 1.37 1.69 -12.76
CA GLY A 34 1.11 1.80 -14.20
C GLY A 34 0.09 2.88 -14.50
N ASP A 35 -0.94 2.50 -15.23
CA ASP A 35 -2.04 3.41 -15.59
C ASP A 35 -3.25 3.26 -14.67
N SER A 36 -3.06 2.72 -13.46
CA SER A 36 -4.12 2.60 -12.47
C SER A 36 -4.71 3.98 -12.17
N LYS A 37 -6.04 4.00 -12.03
CA LYS A 37 -6.74 5.27 -11.84
C LYS A 37 -6.75 5.70 -10.38
N LEU A 38 -6.30 6.90 -10.12
CA LEU A 38 -6.46 7.53 -8.81
C LEU A 38 -7.92 7.87 -8.60
N ILE A 39 -8.52 7.31 -7.54
CA ILE A 39 -9.90 7.57 -7.19
C ILE A 39 -9.98 8.82 -6.32
N GLY A 40 -9.04 8.96 -5.38
CA GLY A 40 -9.01 10.10 -4.48
C GLY A 40 -8.02 9.91 -3.35
N LYS A 41 -8.06 10.84 -2.42
CA LYS A 41 -7.16 10.90 -1.28
C LYS A 41 -7.97 11.08 -0.01
N GLU A 42 -7.47 10.56 1.11
CA GLU A 42 -8.12 10.82 2.39
C GLU A 42 -7.20 10.47 3.56
N TRP A 43 -7.60 10.92 4.72
CA TRP A 43 -7.00 10.49 5.98
C TRP A 43 -7.75 9.27 6.48
N VAL A 44 -7.01 8.22 6.84
CA VAL A 44 -7.58 6.99 7.38
C VAL A 44 -7.18 6.87 8.84
N PRO A 45 -8.15 6.76 9.76
CA PRO A 45 -7.84 6.69 11.19
C PRO A 45 -7.42 5.29 11.62
N ASN A 46 -6.95 5.21 12.85
CA ASN A 46 -6.64 3.96 13.55
C ASN A 46 -5.39 3.26 13.03
N TYR A 47 -4.45 4.02 12.53
CA TYR A 47 -3.13 3.53 12.14
C TYR A 47 -2.04 4.45 12.65
N GLU A 48 -0.90 3.87 12.96
CA GLU A 48 0.34 4.60 13.20
C GLU A 48 1.33 4.29 12.10
N MET A 49 2.08 5.29 11.69
CA MET A 49 3.10 5.15 10.65
C MET A 49 4.48 5.17 11.27
N PHE A 50 5.35 4.29 10.77
CA PHE A 50 6.73 4.15 11.21
C PHE A 50 7.66 4.31 10.02
N SER A 51 8.82 4.93 10.25
CA SER A 51 9.84 5.05 9.21
C SER A 51 10.78 3.86 9.28
N LEU A 52 10.89 3.14 8.17
CA LEU A 52 11.87 2.06 8.02
C LEU A 52 13.10 2.57 7.27
N GLY A 53 13.26 3.89 7.21
CA GLY A 53 14.34 4.54 6.49
C GLY A 53 13.87 5.08 5.15
N SER A 54 14.01 4.30 4.11
CA SER A 54 13.65 4.73 2.75
C SER A 54 12.15 4.62 2.45
N PHE A 55 11.40 3.95 3.30
CA PHE A 55 9.97 3.72 3.10
C PHE A 55 9.28 3.53 4.45
N PRO A 56 7.96 3.73 4.51
CA PRO A 56 7.21 3.59 5.75
C PRO A 56 6.53 2.23 5.87
N GLY A 57 6.05 1.96 7.08
CA GLY A 57 5.10 0.90 7.32
C GLY A 57 4.07 1.40 8.32
N ILE A 58 2.93 0.72 8.38
CA ILE A 58 1.85 1.08 9.30
C ILE A 58 1.41 -0.11 10.12
N ARG A 59 0.85 0.19 11.28
CA ARG A 59 0.20 -0.78 12.15
C ARG A 59 -1.01 -0.13 12.79
N ASN A 60 -1.93 -0.95 13.27
CA ASN A 60 -3.08 -0.44 14.01
C ASN A 60 -2.60 0.40 15.19
N GLY A 61 -3.24 1.53 15.41
CA GLY A 61 -2.89 2.45 16.48
C GLY A 61 -3.91 3.55 16.57
N GLU A 62 -3.55 4.67 17.21
CA GLU A 62 -4.50 5.75 17.48
C GLU A 62 -4.34 6.95 16.56
N GLY A 63 -3.42 6.88 15.62
CA GLY A 63 -3.18 7.98 14.70
C GLY A 63 -4.02 7.90 13.44
N SER A 64 -3.69 8.75 12.49
CA SER A 64 -4.27 8.75 11.15
C SER A 64 -3.16 8.81 10.10
N ILE A 65 -3.42 8.22 8.95
CA ILE A 65 -2.45 8.21 7.86
C ILE A 65 -3.09 8.76 6.60
N PHE A 66 -2.29 9.46 5.81
CA PHE A 66 -2.75 10.02 4.54
C PHE A 66 -2.52 9.02 3.42
N VAL A 67 -3.58 8.69 2.68
CA VAL A 67 -3.52 7.68 1.63
C VAL A 67 -4.03 8.22 0.31
N GLU A 68 -3.56 7.59 -0.77
CA GLU A 68 -4.11 7.75 -2.11
C GLU A 68 -4.76 6.41 -2.47
N VAL A 69 -5.98 6.45 -2.98
CA VAL A 69 -6.74 5.24 -3.31
C VAL A 69 -6.78 5.08 -4.82
N TYR A 70 -6.33 3.92 -5.29
CA TYR A 70 -6.24 3.60 -6.72
C TYR A 70 -7.08 2.38 -7.07
N LYS A 71 -7.65 2.38 -8.25
CA LYS A 71 -8.23 1.17 -8.84
C LYS A 71 -7.14 0.43 -9.58
N VAL A 72 -6.90 -0.81 -9.22
CA VAL A 72 -5.87 -1.64 -9.84
C VAL A 72 -6.48 -2.91 -10.39
N ASP A 73 -5.94 -3.42 -11.48
CA ASP A 73 -6.34 -4.71 -12.03
C ASP A 73 -5.56 -5.85 -11.35
N SER A 74 -5.91 -7.08 -11.69
CA SER A 74 -5.30 -8.26 -11.07
C SER A 74 -3.79 -8.32 -11.28
N ASP A 75 -3.32 -7.96 -12.47
CA ASP A 75 -1.90 -8.01 -12.78
C ASP A 75 -1.13 -6.97 -11.98
N THR A 76 -1.68 -5.78 -11.85
CA THR A 76 -1.07 -4.73 -11.03
C THR A 76 -1.03 -5.14 -9.58
N LEU A 77 -2.12 -5.75 -9.07
CA LEU A 77 -2.15 -6.21 -7.68
C LEU A 77 -1.07 -7.24 -7.43
N GLU A 78 -0.84 -8.16 -8.36
CA GLU A 78 0.24 -9.13 -8.22
C GLU A 78 1.60 -8.45 -8.13
N ARG A 79 1.83 -7.44 -8.95
CA ARG A 79 3.10 -6.69 -8.89
C ARG A 79 3.26 -5.95 -7.58
N LEU A 80 2.16 -5.41 -7.04
CA LEU A 80 2.20 -4.76 -5.73
C LEU A 80 2.51 -5.77 -4.63
N ASP A 81 1.88 -6.94 -4.66
CA ASP A 81 2.15 -7.99 -3.68
C ASP A 81 3.62 -8.39 -3.71
N MET A 82 4.19 -8.52 -4.88
CA MET A 82 5.61 -8.86 -5.02
C MET A 82 6.51 -7.76 -4.45
N LEU A 83 6.20 -6.51 -4.78
CA LEU A 83 6.97 -5.37 -4.28
C LEU A 83 6.92 -5.29 -2.76
N GLU A 84 5.75 -5.55 -2.19
CA GLU A 84 5.55 -5.44 -0.74
C GLU A 84 5.96 -6.70 0.03
N GLY A 85 6.41 -7.71 -0.67
CA GLY A 85 6.82 -8.95 -0.03
C GLY A 85 5.67 -9.69 0.62
N TYR A 86 4.50 -9.62 -0.01
CA TYR A 86 3.31 -10.34 0.44
C TYR A 86 3.20 -11.65 -0.33
N HIS A 87 3.20 -12.77 0.39
CA HIS A 87 3.14 -14.11 -0.22
C HIS A 87 1.75 -14.72 -0.15
N SER A 88 1.14 -14.69 1.02
CA SER A 88 -0.20 -15.22 1.23
C SER A 88 -0.69 -14.75 2.60
N LYS A 89 -1.98 -14.92 2.84
CA LYS A 89 -2.58 -14.51 4.11
C LYS A 89 -1.85 -15.20 5.27
N ASP A 90 -1.45 -14.38 6.25
CA ASP A 90 -0.81 -14.82 7.49
C ASP A 90 0.52 -15.56 7.33
N SER A 91 1.15 -15.47 6.17
CA SER A 91 2.47 -16.09 5.99
C SER A 91 3.51 -15.40 6.86
N VAL A 92 4.29 -16.20 7.58
CA VAL A 92 5.42 -15.66 8.37
C VAL A 92 6.52 -15.08 7.49
N ASN A 93 6.49 -15.38 6.20
CA ASN A 93 7.47 -14.88 5.25
C ASN A 93 7.08 -13.51 4.69
N ASN A 94 5.91 -13.00 5.01
CA ASN A 94 5.48 -11.69 4.54
C ASN A 94 6.31 -10.58 5.18
N PHE A 95 6.76 -9.63 4.37
CA PHE A 95 7.29 -8.38 4.89
C PHE A 95 6.12 -7.47 5.29
N TYR A 96 5.16 -7.31 4.39
CA TYR A 96 3.88 -6.67 4.69
C TYR A 96 2.77 -7.69 4.64
N ASP A 97 1.83 -7.55 5.55
CA ASP A 97 0.54 -8.21 5.44
C ASP A 97 -0.40 -7.30 4.66
N LYS A 98 -1.57 -7.82 4.34
CA LYS A 98 -2.55 -7.09 3.54
C LYS A 98 -3.89 -7.23 4.24
N GLU A 99 -4.55 -6.10 4.50
CA GLU A 99 -5.86 -6.12 5.15
C GLU A 99 -6.82 -5.17 4.44
N GLU A 100 -8.08 -5.25 4.80
CA GLU A 100 -9.12 -4.41 4.23
C GLU A 100 -9.37 -3.22 5.14
N VAL A 101 -9.55 -2.06 4.54
CA VAL A 101 -9.83 -0.83 5.27
C VAL A 101 -10.99 -0.10 4.60
N SER A 102 -11.87 0.47 5.41
CA SER A 102 -12.97 1.29 4.90
C SER A 102 -12.44 2.67 4.53
N THR A 103 -12.79 3.13 3.34
CA THR A 103 -12.49 4.49 2.91
C THR A 103 -13.78 5.13 2.42
N LYS A 104 -13.78 6.44 2.27
CA LYS A 104 -14.94 7.13 1.70
C LYS A 104 -15.21 6.76 0.25
N PHE A 105 -14.27 6.03 -0.35
CA PHE A 105 -14.40 5.52 -1.73
C PHE A 105 -14.78 4.04 -1.75
N GLY A 106 -15.09 3.45 -0.61
CA GLY A 106 -15.38 2.03 -0.46
C GLY A 106 -14.21 1.29 0.20
N ASP A 107 -14.35 -0.02 0.34
CA ASP A 107 -13.32 -0.84 0.96
C ASP A 107 -12.11 -0.94 0.02
N ALA A 108 -10.93 -0.86 0.63
CA ALA A 108 -9.67 -0.93 -0.09
C ALA A 108 -8.71 -1.86 0.62
N LEU A 109 -7.79 -2.43 -0.12
CA LEU A 109 -6.68 -3.19 0.48
C LEU A 109 -5.59 -2.22 0.90
N ILE A 110 -4.93 -2.53 2.01
CA ILE A 110 -3.83 -1.74 2.52
C ILE A 110 -2.77 -2.67 3.09
N TYR A 111 -1.49 -2.35 2.86
CA TYR A 111 -0.40 -3.17 3.34
C TYR A 111 0.04 -2.70 4.72
N THR A 112 0.17 -3.65 5.66
CA THR A 112 0.56 -3.35 7.04
C THR A 112 1.84 -4.11 7.39
N LEU A 113 2.63 -3.58 8.31
CA LEU A 113 3.86 -4.25 8.72
C LEU A 113 3.56 -5.56 9.42
N GLN A 114 4.25 -6.61 9.01
CA GLN A 114 4.17 -7.90 9.67
C GLN A 114 5.28 -7.98 10.72
N GLY A 115 4.96 -8.59 11.85
CA GLY A 115 5.95 -8.82 12.89
C GLY A 115 6.24 -7.57 13.73
N GLU A 116 7.45 -7.49 14.24
CA GLU A 116 7.80 -6.50 15.24
C GLU A 116 8.82 -5.46 14.78
N ARG A 117 9.02 -5.34 13.47
CA ARG A 117 9.98 -4.37 12.91
C ARG A 117 9.69 -2.94 13.36
N TYR A 118 8.41 -2.62 13.56
CA TYR A 118 7.99 -1.30 13.97
C TYR A 118 8.57 -0.87 15.31
N LYS A 119 8.86 -1.82 16.21
CA LYS A 119 9.31 -1.52 17.56
C LYS A 119 10.61 -0.72 17.63
N ARG A 120 11.45 -0.84 16.60
CA ARG A 120 12.72 -0.14 16.52
C ARG A 120 12.71 1.01 15.53
N SER A 121 11.55 1.33 15.02
CA SER A 121 11.41 2.33 13.95
C SER A 121 10.79 3.60 14.52
N PRO A 122 11.31 4.78 14.13
CA PRO A 122 10.72 6.04 14.58
C PRO A 122 9.30 6.19 14.06
N ILE A 123 8.46 6.82 14.87
CA ILE A 123 7.10 7.14 14.47
C ILE A 123 7.12 8.35 13.54
N VAL A 124 6.35 8.26 12.46
CA VAL A 124 6.08 9.39 11.58
C VAL A 124 4.79 10.02 12.07
N SER A 125 4.90 10.96 13.02
CA SER A 125 3.72 11.50 13.72
C SER A 125 2.76 12.23 12.82
N SER A 126 3.23 12.79 11.70
CA SER A 126 2.34 13.44 10.75
C SER A 126 1.42 12.47 10.02
N GLY A 127 1.79 11.18 9.95
CA GLY A 127 1.04 10.19 9.18
C GLY A 127 1.08 10.44 7.68
N ASN A 128 1.92 11.35 7.23
CA ASN A 128 2.01 11.73 5.82
C ASN A 128 3.46 11.55 5.34
N TRP A 129 3.70 10.44 4.66
CA TRP A 129 5.05 10.07 4.25
C TRP A 129 5.71 11.10 3.33
N LYS A 130 4.95 11.67 2.40
CA LYS A 130 5.51 12.69 1.50
C LYS A 130 6.00 13.90 2.26
N ALA A 131 5.20 14.38 3.21
CA ALA A 131 5.59 15.53 4.03
C ALA A 131 6.81 15.19 4.87
N HIS A 132 6.85 14.00 5.45
CA HIS A 132 7.98 13.53 6.23
C HIS A 132 9.26 13.45 5.38
N SER A 133 9.18 12.85 4.20
CA SER A 133 10.31 12.74 3.28
C SER A 133 10.83 14.10 2.84
N ALA A 134 9.93 15.03 2.54
CA ALA A 134 10.32 16.36 2.13
C ALA A 134 11.06 17.08 3.25
N THR A 135 10.58 16.95 4.49
CA THR A 135 11.24 17.55 5.65
C THR A 135 12.65 17.00 5.83
N LEU A 136 12.82 15.69 5.70
CA LEU A 136 14.16 15.08 5.81
C LEU A 136 15.10 15.60 4.74
N LYS A 137 14.63 15.81 3.53
CA LYS A 137 15.45 16.34 2.43
C LYS A 137 15.89 17.77 2.72
N GLU A 138 15.06 18.56 3.37
CA GLU A 138 15.40 19.94 3.72
C GLU A 138 16.47 20.01 4.81
N LEU A 139 16.57 18.98 5.63
CA LEU A 139 17.55 18.94 6.73
C LEU A 139 18.94 18.51 6.26
N ILE A 140 19.06 18.00 5.06
CA ILE A 140 20.32 17.60 4.47
C ILE A 140 20.86 18.75 3.61
#